data_4bd09d7059f84634d7ba7f411d65bc53
#
_entry.id   4bd09d7059f84634d7ba7f411d65bc53
#
_cell.length_a   1.000
_cell.length_b   1.000
_cell.length_c   1.000
_cell.angle_alpha   90.00
_cell.angle_beta   90.00
_cell.angle_gamma   90.00
#
_symmetry.space_group_name_H-M   'P 1'
#
loop_
_entity.id
_entity.type
_entity.pdbx_description
1 polymer ?
#
loop_
_entity_poly.entity_id
_entity_poly.type
_entity_poly.pdbx_seq_one_letter_code
_entity_poly.pdbx_strand_id
1 'polypeptide(L)'
;MKFLHCADLHLGGAEPQERMKAFGRMLDFCAKNGVQLLLIAGDLFESAQVPGRVRQEVFAAFAQRQELSVLIAAGNHDPLCRGGCYDGELPENVYVFGAEWSCVEIAELGVRVWGASFTGEKAPAFRPQRHVRQEGILELGVLHGDLVSENAVSEYRAVTQSAIAAAGPEYLALGHIHQRSRVQRAGQTCYAYSGCLQGAGFDEVGEKGAYLGQWNEGRLEMAFVRLCGSMCIECGLEVTGLGTLQQVVNAYEERIGPQKQHRVKLTLTGQSQQAWDTAALERLLQDRALQIRITDETHKAADTAAIAGENTLRGAFVRRMLQKIAALENAGRDAATERLALQYGLEAFEGEVSTDAHRADSH
;
A
#
# COMPACT_ATOMS: atom_id res chain seq x y z
N MET A 1 -1.52 3.72 -27.64
CA MET A 1 -1.86 4.77 -26.66
C MET A 1 -1.39 4.34 -25.27
N LYS A 2 -0.86 5.29 -24.49
CA LYS A 2 -0.43 5.03 -23.09
C LYS A 2 -1.19 5.93 -22.13
N PHE A 3 -1.61 5.38 -21.00
CA PHE A 3 -2.21 6.14 -19.92
C PHE A 3 -1.57 5.79 -18.57
N LEU A 4 -1.67 6.69 -17.60
CA LEU A 4 -1.23 6.48 -16.23
C LEU A 4 -2.44 6.59 -15.29
N HIS A 5 -2.60 5.64 -14.38
CA HIS A 5 -3.59 5.65 -13.32
C HIS A 5 -2.91 5.85 -11.98
N CYS A 6 -3.28 6.91 -11.29
CA CYS A 6 -2.90 7.21 -9.91
C CYS A 6 -4.11 7.61 -9.08
N ALA A 7 -3.96 7.62 -7.75
CA ALA A 7 -4.97 8.04 -6.79
C ALA A 7 -4.30 8.47 -5.48
N ASP A 8 -5.09 9.04 -4.58
CA ASP A 8 -4.70 9.25 -3.17
C ASP A 8 -3.37 10.01 -3.03
N LEU A 9 -3.24 11.12 -3.78
CA LEU A 9 -2.04 11.96 -3.77
C LEU A 9 -1.99 12.85 -2.52
N HIS A 10 -3.16 13.28 -2.00
CA HIS A 10 -3.33 14.07 -0.81
C HIS A 10 -2.40 15.29 -0.74
N LEU A 11 -2.33 16.04 -1.84
CA LEU A 11 -1.51 17.24 -1.94
C LEU A 11 -2.01 18.31 -0.98
N GLY A 12 -1.10 18.91 -0.22
CA GLY A 12 -1.41 19.86 0.84
C GLY A 12 -1.58 19.23 2.23
N GLY A 13 -1.54 17.89 2.34
CA GLY A 13 -1.61 17.14 3.59
C GLY A 13 -0.26 16.94 4.27
N ALA A 14 -0.15 15.83 5.01
CA ALA A 14 1.10 15.43 5.66
C ALA A 14 2.24 15.27 4.67
N GLU A 15 3.48 15.53 5.10
CA GLU A 15 4.69 15.43 4.25
C GLU A 15 4.58 16.20 2.92
N PRO A 16 4.17 17.50 2.94
CA PRO A 16 3.74 18.21 1.74
C PRO A 16 4.83 18.29 0.68
N GLN A 17 6.10 18.41 1.10
CA GLN A 17 7.23 18.50 0.17
C GLN A 17 7.48 17.16 -0.55
N GLU A 18 7.40 16.03 0.17
CA GLU A 18 7.62 14.71 -0.42
C GLU A 18 6.47 14.33 -1.38
N ARG A 19 5.23 14.67 -1.03
CA ARG A 19 4.06 14.48 -1.89
C ARG A 19 4.17 15.32 -3.17
N MET A 20 4.55 16.61 -3.07
CA MET A 20 4.78 17.46 -4.25
C MET A 20 5.95 16.98 -5.11
N LYS A 21 7.04 16.47 -4.52
CA LYS A 21 8.13 15.86 -5.27
C LYS A 21 7.67 14.58 -5.99
N ALA A 22 6.84 13.75 -5.36
CA ALA A 22 6.28 12.56 -5.99
C ALA A 22 5.35 12.92 -7.15
N PHE A 23 4.52 13.95 -6.99
CA PHE A 23 3.70 14.52 -8.05
C PHE A 23 4.57 15.00 -9.23
N GLY A 24 5.65 15.74 -8.96
CA GLY A 24 6.60 16.15 -9.99
C GLY A 24 7.22 14.95 -10.74
N ARG A 25 7.69 13.92 -10.00
CA ARG A 25 8.22 12.68 -10.61
C ARG A 25 7.20 11.97 -11.49
N MET A 26 5.94 11.95 -11.09
CA MET A 26 4.84 11.37 -11.87
C MET A 26 4.67 12.11 -13.20
N LEU A 27 4.65 13.44 -13.19
CA LEU A 27 4.53 14.24 -14.39
C LEU A 27 5.74 14.09 -15.32
N ASP A 28 6.94 14.06 -14.75
CA ASP A 28 8.17 13.80 -15.51
C ASP A 28 8.20 12.39 -16.13
N PHE A 29 7.65 11.41 -15.40
CA PHE A 29 7.48 10.06 -15.93
C PHE A 29 6.51 10.06 -17.12
N CYS A 30 5.38 10.77 -17.02
CA CYS A 30 4.44 10.90 -18.14
C CYS A 30 5.13 11.46 -19.39
N ALA A 31 5.83 12.57 -19.24
CA ALA A 31 6.55 13.20 -20.36
C ALA A 31 7.61 12.30 -20.99
N LYS A 32 8.45 11.65 -20.16
CA LYS A 32 9.54 10.78 -20.62
C LYS A 32 9.06 9.52 -21.35
N ASN A 33 7.87 9.00 -20.98
CA ASN A 33 7.34 7.74 -21.49
C ASN A 33 6.25 7.92 -22.56
N GLY A 34 5.93 9.16 -22.93
CA GLY A 34 4.89 9.46 -23.91
C GLY A 34 3.50 9.03 -23.44
N VAL A 35 3.20 9.27 -22.16
CA VAL A 35 1.86 9.08 -21.59
C VAL A 35 0.98 10.23 -22.08
N GLN A 36 -0.16 9.90 -22.68
CA GLN A 36 -1.07 10.86 -23.30
C GLN A 36 -2.30 11.15 -22.43
N LEU A 37 -2.60 10.25 -21.47
CA LEU A 37 -3.77 10.33 -20.61
C LEU A 37 -3.39 10.02 -19.16
N LEU A 38 -3.78 10.89 -18.23
CA LEU A 38 -3.63 10.71 -16.79
C LEU A 38 -5.02 10.56 -16.17
N LEU A 39 -5.26 9.42 -15.53
CA LEU A 39 -6.46 9.15 -14.75
C LEU A 39 -6.14 9.33 -13.27
N ILE A 40 -6.83 10.25 -12.59
CA ILE A 40 -6.71 10.48 -11.15
C ILE A 40 -8.00 9.99 -10.48
N ALA A 41 -7.88 8.88 -9.76
CA ALA A 41 -9.03 8.22 -9.16
C ALA A 41 -9.28 8.71 -7.72
N GLY A 42 -9.38 10.02 -7.55
CA GLY A 42 -9.76 10.72 -6.34
C GLY A 42 -8.61 11.10 -5.42
N ASP A 43 -8.94 11.94 -4.45
CA ASP A 43 -8.05 12.41 -3.40
C ASP A 43 -6.74 12.98 -3.95
N LEU A 44 -6.85 13.82 -5.02
CA LEU A 44 -5.72 14.61 -5.51
C LEU A 44 -5.25 15.58 -4.43
N PHE A 45 -6.19 16.18 -3.71
CA PHE A 45 -5.93 17.08 -2.59
C PHE A 45 -6.35 16.47 -1.26
N GLU A 46 -5.69 16.91 -0.19
CA GLU A 46 -5.96 16.44 1.18
C GLU A 46 -7.35 16.84 1.70
N SER A 47 -7.91 17.92 1.19
CA SER A 47 -9.24 18.39 1.56
C SER A 47 -9.85 19.21 0.45
N ALA A 48 -11.16 19.42 0.53
CA ALA A 48 -11.87 20.31 -0.41
C ALA A 48 -11.31 21.74 -0.45
N GLN A 49 -10.66 22.17 0.62
CA GLN A 49 -10.09 23.51 0.78
C GLN A 49 -8.61 23.43 1.16
N VAL A 50 -7.74 23.25 0.17
CA VAL A 50 -6.29 23.37 0.37
C VAL A 50 -5.83 24.82 0.25
N PRO A 51 -4.64 25.17 0.77
CA PRO A 51 -4.07 26.49 0.55
C PRO A 51 -4.03 26.82 -0.95
N GLY A 52 -4.51 28.00 -1.33
CA GLY A 52 -4.63 28.43 -2.73
C GLY A 52 -3.33 28.29 -3.54
N ARG A 53 -2.17 28.45 -2.88
CA ARG A 53 -0.86 28.21 -3.48
C ARG A 53 -0.69 26.76 -3.96
N VAL A 54 -1.12 25.78 -3.16
CA VAL A 54 -1.02 24.35 -3.54
C VAL A 54 -1.87 24.09 -4.77
N ARG A 55 -3.14 24.55 -4.76
CA ARG A 55 -4.03 24.45 -5.90
C ARG A 55 -3.42 25.07 -7.17
N GLN A 56 -2.90 26.30 -7.05
CA GLN A 56 -2.27 27.00 -8.18
C GLN A 56 -1.07 26.25 -8.73
N GLU A 57 -0.19 25.75 -7.87
CA GLU A 57 1.00 25.00 -8.25
C GLU A 57 0.64 23.70 -9.02
N VAL A 58 -0.36 22.97 -8.54
CA VAL A 58 -0.82 21.72 -9.18
C VAL A 58 -1.42 21.98 -10.55
N PHE A 59 -2.36 22.93 -10.66
CA PHE A 59 -2.99 23.22 -11.95
C PHE A 59 -2.04 23.93 -12.93
N ALA A 60 -1.11 24.75 -12.46
CA ALA A 60 -0.06 25.30 -13.31
C ALA A 60 0.86 24.20 -13.87
N ALA A 61 1.16 23.19 -13.07
CA ALA A 61 1.95 22.03 -13.54
C ALA A 61 1.22 21.21 -14.60
N PHE A 62 -0.10 21.06 -14.52
CA PHE A 62 -0.91 20.44 -15.59
C PHE A 62 -0.98 21.35 -16.83
N ALA A 63 -1.23 22.65 -16.67
CA ALA A 63 -1.30 23.62 -17.77
C ALA A 63 -0.01 23.68 -18.61
N GLN A 64 1.15 23.40 -18.00
CA GLN A 64 2.43 23.35 -18.70
C GLN A 64 2.62 22.10 -19.58
N ARG A 65 1.69 21.14 -19.55
CA ARG A 65 1.76 19.83 -20.24
C ARG A 65 0.51 19.62 -21.10
N GLN A 66 0.33 20.47 -22.09
CA GLN A 66 -0.87 20.47 -22.95
C GLN A 66 -1.08 19.15 -23.70
N GLU A 67 -0.01 18.38 -23.91
CA GLU A 67 -0.03 17.06 -24.54
C GLU A 67 -0.59 15.94 -23.63
N LEU A 68 -0.76 16.22 -22.33
CA LEU A 68 -1.29 15.28 -21.34
C LEU A 68 -2.73 15.62 -21.00
N SER A 69 -3.69 14.82 -21.43
CA SER A 69 -5.08 14.94 -20.97
C SER A 69 -5.21 14.41 -19.55
N VAL A 70 -5.72 15.20 -18.62
CA VAL A 70 -5.87 14.85 -17.20
C VAL A 70 -7.35 14.72 -16.87
N LEU A 71 -7.80 13.52 -16.51
CA LEU A 71 -9.18 13.23 -16.13
C LEU A 71 -9.26 12.84 -14.66
N ILE A 72 -10.06 13.55 -13.90
CA ILE A 72 -10.14 13.46 -12.44
C ILE A 72 -11.55 13.05 -12.02
N ALA A 73 -11.68 11.98 -11.26
CA ALA A 73 -12.84 11.73 -10.42
C ALA A 73 -12.49 12.22 -9.01
N ALA A 74 -13.13 13.27 -8.50
CA ALA A 74 -12.88 13.76 -7.15
C ALA A 74 -13.22 12.70 -6.10
N GLY A 75 -12.44 12.62 -5.01
CA GLY A 75 -12.64 11.68 -3.92
C GLY A 75 -13.40 12.27 -2.74
N ASN A 76 -13.34 11.58 -1.60
CA ASN A 76 -14.05 12.02 -0.38
C ASN A 76 -13.30 13.12 0.37
N HIS A 77 -11.97 13.24 0.20
CA HIS A 77 -11.19 14.33 0.78
C HIS A 77 -11.34 15.64 -0.02
N ASP A 78 -11.42 15.54 -1.33
CA ASP A 78 -11.49 16.67 -2.25
C ASP A 78 -12.78 16.74 -3.09
N PRO A 79 -13.99 16.56 -2.47
CA PRO A 79 -15.23 16.47 -3.22
C PRO A 79 -15.55 17.78 -3.97
N LEU A 80 -16.39 17.64 -5.02
CA LEU A 80 -16.93 18.78 -5.74
C LEU A 80 -17.84 19.58 -4.83
N CYS A 81 -17.42 20.80 -4.49
CA CYS A 81 -18.23 21.73 -3.72
C CYS A 81 -17.91 23.18 -4.10
N ARG A 82 -18.84 24.08 -3.79
CA ARG A 82 -18.62 25.51 -4.01
C ARG A 82 -17.45 26.02 -3.16
N GLY A 83 -16.52 26.74 -3.79
CA GLY A 83 -15.29 27.21 -3.16
C GLY A 83 -14.26 26.11 -2.87
N GLY A 84 -14.48 24.91 -3.41
CA GLY A 84 -13.55 23.79 -3.31
C GLY A 84 -12.40 23.85 -4.33
N CYS A 85 -11.55 22.82 -4.28
CA CYS A 85 -10.35 22.75 -5.12
C CYS A 85 -10.65 22.75 -6.62
N TYR A 86 -11.83 22.27 -7.04
CA TYR A 86 -12.22 22.17 -8.44
C TYR A 86 -13.18 23.29 -8.87
N ASP A 87 -13.52 24.22 -7.99
CA ASP A 87 -14.37 25.36 -8.32
C ASP A 87 -13.59 26.44 -9.07
N GLY A 88 -14.20 27.03 -10.11
CA GLY A 88 -13.60 28.04 -10.97
C GLY A 88 -12.92 27.47 -12.23
N GLU A 89 -12.06 28.30 -12.85
CA GLU A 89 -11.39 27.93 -14.10
C GLU A 89 -10.33 26.85 -13.86
N LEU A 90 -10.33 25.83 -14.74
CA LEU A 90 -9.35 24.75 -14.82
C LEU A 90 -8.56 24.87 -16.12
N PRO A 91 -7.32 24.33 -16.20
CA PRO A 91 -6.58 24.22 -17.46
C PRO A 91 -7.37 23.45 -18.52
N GLU A 92 -7.23 23.84 -19.80
CA GLU A 92 -7.96 23.24 -20.93
C GLU A 92 -7.74 21.72 -21.05
N ASN A 93 -6.57 21.23 -20.63
CA ASN A 93 -6.23 19.81 -20.64
C ASN A 93 -6.69 19.04 -19.39
N VAL A 94 -7.43 19.68 -18.46
CA VAL A 94 -7.94 19.06 -17.22
C VAL A 94 -9.45 18.98 -17.26
N TYR A 95 -9.98 17.78 -17.10
CA TYR A 95 -11.40 17.52 -16.96
C TYR A 95 -11.71 16.86 -15.61
N VAL A 96 -12.69 17.38 -14.90
CA VAL A 96 -13.19 16.80 -13.64
C VAL A 96 -14.60 16.29 -13.84
N PHE A 97 -14.83 15.01 -13.57
CA PHE A 97 -16.14 14.39 -13.70
C PHE A 97 -17.15 14.95 -12.70
N GLY A 98 -18.41 15.05 -13.11
CA GLY A 98 -19.51 15.39 -12.22
C GLY A 98 -19.90 14.26 -11.26
N ALA A 99 -21.03 14.44 -10.54
CA ALA A 99 -21.52 13.45 -9.56
C ALA A 99 -21.96 12.14 -10.21
N GLU A 100 -22.53 12.24 -11.39
CA GLU A 100 -23.12 11.12 -12.12
C GLU A 100 -22.08 10.39 -12.97
N TRP A 101 -22.24 9.08 -13.10
CA TRP A 101 -21.41 8.26 -13.99
C TRP A 101 -21.64 8.69 -15.42
N SER A 102 -20.67 9.38 -15.98
CA SER A 102 -20.74 10.00 -17.30
C SER A 102 -19.49 9.75 -18.12
N CYS A 103 -19.59 9.95 -19.44
CA CYS A 103 -18.51 9.66 -20.38
C CYS A 103 -17.98 10.95 -21.03
N VAL A 104 -16.67 11.01 -21.17
CA VAL A 104 -15.95 11.98 -21.99
C VAL A 104 -15.22 11.24 -23.11
N GLU A 105 -15.36 11.71 -24.33
CA GLU A 105 -14.65 11.19 -25.50
C GLU A 105 -13.48 12.11 -25.82
N ILE A 106 -12.29 11.51 -25.95
CA ILE A 106 -11.07 12.20 -26.41
C ILE A 106 -10.80 11.66 -27.82
N ALA A 107 -11.39 12.32 -28.81
CA ALA A 107 -11.40 11.85 -30.19
C ALA A 107 -9.99 11.67 -30.77
N GLU A 108 -9.04 12.56 -30.42
CA GLU A 108 -7.66 12.53 -30.89
C GLU A 108 -6.91 11.29 -30.40
N LEU A 109 -7.33 10.71 -29.29
CA LEU A 109 -6.75 9.49 -28.73
C LEU A 109 -7.55 8.23 -29.06
N GLY A 110 -8.77 8.38 -29.62
CA GLY A 110 -9.68 7.26 -29.84
C GLY A 110 -10.08 6.54 -28.54
N VAL A 111 -10.29 7.32 -27.46
CA VAL A 111 -10.60 6.79 -26.12
C VAL A 111 -11.85 7.44 -25.56
N ARG A 112 -12.65 6.64 -24.84
CA ARG A 112 -13.74 7.12 -23.98
C ARG A 112 -13.38 6.85 -22.52
N VAL A 113 -13.58 7.87 -21.68
CA VAL A 113 -13.34 7.75 -20.24
C VAL A 113 -14.63 8.02 -19.50
N TRP A 114 -15.02 7.07 -18.69
CA TRP A 114 -16.16 7.13 -17.80
C TRP A 114 -15.71 7.51 -16.40
N GLY A 115 -16.46 8.35 -15.70
CA GLY A 115 -16.11 8.73 -14.34
C GLY A 115 -17.27 9.32 -13.56
N ALA A 116 -17.11 9.35 -12.23
CA ALA A 116 -18.02 10.02 -11.31
C ALA A 116 -17.26 10.49 -10.07
N SER A 117 -17.51 11.72 -9.66
CA SER A 117 -16.89 12.36 -8.50
C SER A 117 -17.74 12.27 -7.24
N PHE A 118 -17.11 12.45 -6.09
CA PHE A 118 -17.78 12.77 -4.84
C PHE A 118 -18.25 14.26 -4.85
N THR A 119 -19.37 14.53 -4.18
CA THR A 119 -19.90 15.88 -3.96
C THR A 119 -20.00 16.21 -2.47
N GLY A 120 -19.44 15.38 -1.62
CA GLY A 120 -19.36 15.49 -0.17
C GLY A 120 -18.48 14.35 0.35
N GLU A 121 -18.31 14.27 1.66
CA GLU A 121 -17.50 13.21 2.30
C GLU A 121 -18.02 11.79 2.06
N LYS A 122 -19.30 11.65 1.71
CA LYS A 122 -19.99 10.39 1.48
C LYS A 122 -20.59 10.35 0.08
N ALA A 123 -20.69 9.17 -0.50
CA ALA A 123 -21.35 8.97 -1.77
C ALA A 123 -22.16 7.68 -1.80
N PRO A 124 -23.28 7.64 -2.56
CA PRO A 124 -24.08 6.42 -2.70
C PRO A 124 -23.31 5.32 -3.40
N ALA A 125 -23.76 4.07 -3.22
CA ALA A 125 -23.19 2.90 -3.89
C ALA A 125 -23.15 3.10 -5.41
N PHE A 126 -22.08 2.65 -6.03
CA PHE A 126 -21.92 2.67 -7.48
C PHE A 126 -22.87 1.68 -8.16
N ARG A 127 -23.81 2.20 -8.92
CA ARG A 127 -24.84 1.43 -9.59
C ARG A 127 -24.95 1.87 -11.07
N PRO A 128 -23.97 1.52 -11.90
CA PRO A 128 -24.00 1.89 -13.31
C PRO A 128 -25.08 1.10 -14.04
N GLN A 129 -25.60 1.68 -15.12
CA GLN A 129 -26.38 0.90 -16.09
C GLN A 129 -25.44 -0.05 -16.83
N ARG A 130 -25.98 -1.19 -17.27
CA ARG A 130 -25.20 -2.12 -18.08
C ARG A 130 -24.76 -1.44 -19.37
N HIS A 131 -23.46 -1.41 -19.58
CA HIS A 131 -22.84 -0.84 -20.78
C HIS A 131 -22.27 -1.93 -21.68
N VAL A 132 -22.38 -1.71 -22.99
CA VAL A 132 -21.76 -2.56 -24.01
C VAL A 132 -20.75 -1.69 -24.74
N ARG A 133 -19.50 -2.12 -24.73
CA ARG A 133 -18.38 -1.39 -25.37
C ARG A 133 -18.61 -1.20 -26.86
N GLN A 134 -18.08 -0.12 -27.35
CA GLN A 134 -18.00 0.13 -28.77
C GLN A 134 -16.71 -0.53 -29.33
N GLU A 135 -16.86 -1.32 -30.37
CA GLU A 135 -15.74 -1.97 -31.02
C GLU A 135 -14.75 -0.95 -31.60
N GLY A 136 -13.46 -1.18 -31.39
CA GLY A 136 -12.39 -0.31 -31.90
C GLY A 136 -12.07 0.93 -31.06
N ILE A 137 -12.86 1.23 -30.00
CA ILE A 137 -12.62 2.34 -29.08
C ILE A 137 -12.16 1.77 -27.74
N LEU A 138 -11.06 2.32 -27.20
CA LEU A 138 -10.68 1.98 -25.84
C LEU A 138 -11.60 2.70 -24.84
N GLU A 139 -12.24 1.96 -23.97
CA GLU A 139 -13.08 2.52 -22.92
C GLU A 139 -12.43 2.32 -21.55
N LEU A 140 -12.17 3.41 -20.84
CA LEU A 140 -11.58 3.43 -19.51
C LEU A 140 -12.60 3.95 -18.51
N GLY A 141 -12.42 3.61 -17.23
CA GLY A 141 -13.20 4.17 -16.13
C GLY A 141 -12.30 4.73 -15.05
N VAL A 142 -12.76 5.76 -14.36
CA VAL A 142 -12.08 6.35 -13.19
C VAL A 142 -13.11 6.58 -12.09
N LEU A 143 -12.84 6.02 -10.89
CA LEU A 143 -13.79 6.04 -9.79
C LEU A 143 -13.06 5.99 -8.45
N HIS A 144 -13.57 6.73 -7.47
CA HIS A 144 -13.11 6.65 -6.09
C HIS A 144 -14.17 5.91 -5.25
N GLY A 145 -13.75 4.95 -4.43
CA GLY A 145 -14.67 4.20 -3.57
C GLY A 145 -14.14 2.86 -3.07
N ASP A 146 -14.91 2.26 -2.15
CA ASP A 146 -14.62 0.99 -1.52
C ASP A 146 -15.07 -0.20 -2.35
N LEU A 147 -14.16 -1.11 -2.66
CA LEU A 147 -14.52 -2.42 -3.19
C LEU A 147 -15.08 -3.30 -2.05
N VAL A 148 -16.33 -3.67 -2.18
CA VAL A 148 -17.05 -4.42 -1.16
C VAL A 148 -17.69 -5.68 -1.73
N SER A 149 -18.06 -6.62 -0.85
CA SER A 149 -18.89 -7.78 -1.25
C SER A 149 -20.29 -7.33 -1.68
N GLU A 150 -21.01 -8.18 -2.45
CA GLU A 150 -22.26 -7.83 -3.13
C GLU A 150 -23.38 -7.27 -2.23
N ASN A 151 -23.38 -7.61 -0.95
CA ASN A 151 -24.41 -7.16 0.01
C ASN A 151 -23.86 -6.21 1.09
N ALA A 152 -22.59 -5.83 0.99
CA ALA A 152 -22.00 -4.90 1.95
C ALA A 152 -22.31 -3.45 1.56
N VAL A 153 -22.27 -2.59 2.57
CA VAL A 153 -22.46 -1.15 2.42
C VAL A 153 -21.19 -0.42 2.82
N SER A 154 -20.92 0.69 2.16
CA SER A 154 -19.89 1.65 2.54
C SER A 154 -20.45 3.05 2.39
N GLU A 155 -20.03 3.96 3.24
CA GLU A 155 -20.32 5.38 3.11
C GLU A 155 -19.45 6.05 2.03
N TYR A 156 -18.35 5.38 1.64
CA TYR A 156 -17.39 5.85 0.65
C TYR A 156 -17.59 5.21 -0.72
N ARG A 157 -18.82 5.27 -1.25
CA ARG A 157 -19.20 4.70 -2.55
C ARG A 157 -18.87 3.21 -2.63
N ALA A 158 -19.74 2.36 -2.08
CA ALA A 158 -19.62 0.92 -2.22
C ALA A 158 -19.57 0.51 -3.71
N VAL A 159 -18.53 -0.19 -4.12
CA VAL A 159 -18.29 -0.72 -5.47
C VAL A 159 -18.26 -2.23 -5.38
N THR A 160 -19.13 -2.91 -6.12
CA THR A 160 -19.17 -4.39 -6.15
C THR A 160 -18.58 -4.92 -7.46
N GLN A 161 -18.19 -6.18 -7.48
CA GLN A 161 -17.71 -6.81 -8.72
C GLN A 161 -18.80 -6.87 -9.79
N SER A 162 -20.05 -7.07 -9.39
CA SER A 162 -21.19 -7.03 -10.32
C SER A 162 -21.38 -5.63 -10.94
N ALA A 163 -21.21 -4.56 -10.15
CA ALA A 163 -21.27 -3.18 -10.63
C ALA A 163 -20.12 -2.87 -11.61
N ILE A 164 -18.89 -3.32 -11.31
CA ILE A 164 -17.75 -3.18 -12.22
C ILE A 164 -18.02 -3.89 -13.56
N ALA A 165 -18.52 -5.14 -13.50
CA ALA A 165 -18.85 -5.90 -14.69
C ALA A 165 -20.00 -5.25 -15.51
N ALA A 166 -20.96 -4.60 -14.85
CA ALA A 166 -22.05 -3.87 -15.50
C ALA A 166 -21.56 -2.56 -16.15
N ALA A 167 -20.65 -1.84 -15.50
CA ALA A 167 -20.03 -0.63 -16.05
C ALA A 167 -19.24 -0.89 -17.34
N GLY A 168 -18.54 -2.02 -17.42
CA GLY A 168 -18.05 -2.62 -18.65
C GLY A 168 -16.81 -2.00 -19.32
N PRO A 169 -16.05 -1.01 -18.82
CA PRO A 169 -14.84 -0.52 -19.49
C PRO A 169 -13.77 -1.61 -19.60
N GLU A 170 -12.75 -1.44 -20.45
CA GLU A 170 -11.58 -2.33 -20.48
C GLU A 170 -10.82 -2.31 -19.17
N TYR A 171 -10.71 -1.10 -18.58
CA TYR A 171 -10.04 -0.90 -17.31
C TYR A 171 -10.79 0.12 -16.47
N LEU A 172 -10.99 -0.20 -15.18
CA LEU A 172 -11.50 0.72 -14.17
C LEU A 172 -10.38 1.08 -13.18
N ALA A 173 -9.98 2.34 -13.21
CA ALA A 173 -9.05 2.94 -12.27
C ALA A 173 -9.78 3.22 -10.95
N LEU A 174 -9.35 2.62 -9.84
CA LEU A 174 -9.92 2.79 -8.51
C LEU A 174 -8.96 3.54 -7.58
N GLY A 175 -9.49 4.43 -6.76
CA GLY A 175 -8.81 5.08 -5.63
C GLY A 175 -9.62 4.93 -4.34
N HIS A 176 -9.10 5.43 -3.23
CA HIS A 176 -9.56 5.34 -1.86
C HIS A 176 -8.70 4.42 -0.98
N ILE A 177 -8.22 3.32 -1.52
CA ILE A 177 -7.36 2.40 -0.77
C ILE A 177 -5.90 2.74 -1.05
N HIS A 178 -5.16 3.19 -0.03
CA HIS A 178 -3.76 3.63 -0.15
C HIS A 178 -2.78 2.49 -0.44
N GLN A 179 -3.22 1.23 -0.25
CA GLN A 179 -2.46 0.06 -0.64
C GLN A 179 -2.81 -0.35 -2.07
N ARG A 180 -1.79 -0.50 -2.93
CA ARG A 180 -2.02 -1.01 -4.28
C ARG A 180 -2.58 -2.44 -4.25
N SER A 181 -3.50 -2.74 -5.14
CA SER A 181 -3.93 -4.11 -5.41
C SER A 181 -3.23 -4.66 -6.65
N ARG A 182 -3.25 -5.97 -6.85
CA ARG A 182 -3.00 -6.55 -8.17
C ARG A 182 -4.11 -6.15 -9.12
N VAL A 183 -3.83 -6.16 -10.43
CA VAL A 183 -4.89 -6.02 -11.45
C VAL A 183 -5.80 -7.24 -11.37
N GLN A 184 -7.07 -6.99 -11.15
CA GLN A 184 -8.12 -7.99 -11.00
C GLN A 184 -9.11 -7.89 -12.18
N ARG A 185 -10.07 -8.81 -12.25
CA ARG A 185 -11.06 -8.84 -13.32
C ARG A 185 -12.46 -9.10 -12.76
N ALA A 186 -13.43 -8.32 -13.25
CA ALA A 186 -14.85 -8.52 -13.02
C ALA A 186 -15.57 -8.54 -14.38
N GLY A 187 -16.10 -9.68 -14.77
CA GLY A 187 -16.59 -9.89 -16.14
C GLY A 187 -15.47 -9.69 -17.17
N GLN A 188 -15.63 -8.70 -18.03
CA GLN A 188 -14.62 -8.34 -19.04
C GLN A 188 -13.76 -7.13 -18.62
N THR A 189 -14.05 -6.49 -17.49
CA THR A 189 -13.36 -5.31 -16.99
C THR A 189 -12.18 -5.70 -16.11
N CYS A 190 -10.98 -5.21 -16.44
CA CYS A 190 -9.85 -5.22 -15.53
C CYS A 190 -9.96 -4.02 -14.58
N TYR A 191 -9.54 -4.16 -13.32
CA TYR A 191 -9.54 -3.05 -12.36
C TYR A 191 -8.44 -3.21 -11.33
N ALA A 192 -8.01 -2.10 -10.75
CA ALA A 192 -7.05 -2.09 -9.66
C ALA A 192 -7.14 -0.80 -8.84
N TYR A 193 -6.72 -0.87 -7.58
CA TYR A 193 -6.29 0.28 -6.81
C TYR A 193 -4.81 0.56 -7.11
N SER A 194 -4.48 1.78 -7.47
CA SER A 194 -3.06 2.19 -7.63
C SER A 194 -2.36 2.34 -6.29
N GLY A 195 -3.13 2.55 -5.23
CA GLY A 195 -2.62 3.02 -3.96
C GLY A 195 -2.19 4.49 -4.03
N CYS A 196 -1.70 5.02 -2.92
CA CYS A 196 -1.19 6.38 -2.89
C CYS A 196 0.13 6.52 -3.66
N LEU A 197 0.40 7.74 -4.13
CA LEU A 197 1.61 8.03 -4.91
C LEU A 197 2.87 8.11 -4.02
N GLN A 198 2.72 8.57 -2.78
CA GLN A 198 3.76 8.72 -1.78
C GLN A 198 3.20 8.42 -0.39
N GLY A 199 3.77 7.45 0.31
CA GLY A 199 3.38 7.15 1.68
C GLY A 199 3.84 8.23 2.67
N ALA A 200 2.98 8.54 3.64
CA ALA A 200 3.23 9.57 4.66
C ALA A 200 3.66 9.00 6.02
N GLY A 201 3.44 7.71 6.27
CA GLY A 201 3.65 7.11 7.59
C GLY A 201 4.18 5.68 7.58
N PHE A 202 4.21 5.11 8.78
CA PHE A 202 4.62 3.72 9.02
C PHE A 202 3.53 2.70 8.66
N ASP A 203 2.29 3.17 8.47
CA ASP A 203 1.15 2.32 8.11
C ASP A 203 1.04 2.08 6.59
N GLU A 204 1.77 2.88 5.80
CA GLU A 204 1.77 2.81 4.35
C GLU A 204 3.03 2.11 3.81
N VAL A 205 3.17 0.84 4.16
CA VAL A 205 4.33 0.00 3.85
C VAL A 205 4.47 -0.25 2.34
N GLY A 206 5.71 -0.43 1.90
CA GLY A 206 6.07 -0.90 0.57
C GLY A 206 6.12 0.17 -0.51
N GLU A 207 6.19 -0.29 -1.75
CA GLU A 207 6.30 0.57 -2.92
C GLU A 207 4.99 1.32 -3.18
N LYS A 208 5.13 2.61 -3.48
CA LYS A 208 4.04 3.50 -3.86
C LYS A 208 4.29 4.06 -5.26
N GLY A 209 3.21 4.32 -6.01
CA GLY A 209 3.36 4.74 -7.40
C GLY A 209 2.04 4.73 -8.16
N ALA A 210 2.08 4.30 -9.43
CA ALA A 210 0.96 4.37 -10.35
C ALA A 210 0.93 3.14 -11.27
N TYR A 211 -0.20 2.87 -11.90
CA TYR A 211 -0.29 1.89 -12.99
C TYR A 211 -0.14 2.55 -14.34
N LEU A 212 0.84 2.10 -15.12
CA LEU A 212 0.98 2.42 -16.53
C LEU A 212 0.15 1.42 -17.34
N GLY A 213 -0.81 1.93 -18.10
CA GLY A 213 -1.56 1.15 -19.09
C GLY A 213 -1.04 1.44 -20.49
N GLN A 214 -0.89 0.39 -21.30
CA GLN A 214 -0.55 0.47 -22.70
C GLN A 214 -1.59 -0.28 -23.53
N TRP A 215 -2.21 0.44 -24.48
CA TRP A 215 -3.18 -0.12 -25.41
C TRP A 215 -2.58 -0.25 -26.79
N ASN A 216 -2.51 -1.47 -27.28
CA ASN A 216 -2.03 -1.79 -28.62
C ASN A 216 -2.97 -2.81 -29.28
N GLU A 217 -3.54 -2.47 -30.44
CA GLU A 217 -4.30 -3.39 -31.29
C GLU A 217 -5.37 -4.23 -30.54
N GLY A 218 -6.12 -3.59 -29.64
CA GLY A 218 -7.17 -4.27 -28.88
C GLY A 218 -6.70 -4.99 -27.63
N ARG A 219 -5.39 -4.90 -27.28
CA ARG A 219 -4.82 -5.52 -26.09
C ARG A 219 -4.39 -4.46 -25.09
N LEU A 220 -4.84 -4.60 -23.86
CA LEU A 220 -4.43 -3.78 -22.73
C LEU A 220 -3.36 -4.50 -21.90
N GLU A 221 -2.24 -3.83 -21.70
CA GLU A 221 -1.17 -4.26 -20.80
C GLU A 221 -1.04 -3.26 -19.65
N MET A 222 -0.92 -3.77 -18.41
CA MET A 222 -0.83 -2.96 -17.20
C MET A 222 0.46 -3.30 -16.45
N ALA A 223 1.23 -2.29 -16.09
CA ALA A 223 2.44 -2.42 -15.31
C ALA A 223 2.46 -1.40 -14.15
N PHE A 224 2.85 -1.84 -12.95
CA PHE A 224 3.05 -0.91 -11.85
C PHE A 224 4.39 -0.19 -12.00
N VAL A 225 4.38 1.11 -11.75
CA VAL A 225 5.56 1.98 -11.81
C VAL A 225 5.76 2.62 -10.43
N ARG A 226 6.88 2.34 -9.80
CA ARG A 226 7.27 2.99 -8.55
C ARG A 226 7.63 4.45 -8.80
N LEU A 227 6.96 5.37 -8.10
CA LEU A 227 7.16 6.82 -8.23
C LEU A 227 7.45 7.51 -6.88
N CYS A 228 7.33 6.79 -5.76
CA CYS A 228 7.69 7.30 -4.45
C CYS A 228 9.19 7.58 -4.32
N GLY A 229 9.56 8.61 -3.58
CA GLY A 229 10.96 8.90 -3.23
C GLY A 229 11.44 8.10 -2.04
N SER A 230 10.59 8.04 -1.01
CA SER A 230 10.80 7.23 0.20
C SER A 230 9.68 6.21 0.33
N MET A 231 9.95 5.10 0.99
CA MET A 231 8.95 4.10 1.36
C MET A 231 9.13 3.67 2.80
N CYS A 232 8.13 3.03 3.39
CA CYS A 232 8.24 2.33 4.64
C CYS A 232 8.66 0.88 4.36
N ILE A 233 9.75 0.44 4.98
CA ILE A 233 10.27 -0.92 4.89
C ILE A 233 9.96 -1.63 6.21
N GLU A 234 9.27 -2.76 6.15
CA GLU A 234 9.14 -3.67 7.28
C GLU A 234 10.26 -4.71 7.24
N CYS A 235 10.91 -4.93 8.38
CA CYS A 235 11.94 -5.95 8.51
C CYS A 235 11.96 -6.52 9.93
N GLY A 236 12.25 -7.82 10.04
CA GLY A 236 12.50 -8.50 11.29
C GLY A 236 13.99 -8.58 11.59
N LEU A 237 14.36 -8.51 12.87
CA LEU A 237 15.71 -8.74 13.34
C LEU A 237 15.68 -9.76 14.49
N GLU A 238 16.22 -10.93 14.22
CA GLU A 238 16.38 -12.00 15.21
C GLU A 238 17.49 -11.60 16.23
N VAL A 239 17.13 -11.53 17.50
CA VAL A 239 18.02 -11.05 18.57
C VAL A 239 18.37 -12.13 19.62
N THR A 240 18.01 -13.38 19.38
CA THR A 240 18.37 -14.50 20.27
C THR A 240 19.88 -14.55 20.51
N GLY A 241 20.27 -14.59 21.78
CA GLY A 241 21.69 -14.61 22.19
C GLY A 241 22.35 -13.23 22.25
N LEU A 242 21.66 -12.16 21.88
CA LEU A 242 22.14 -10.80 22.08
C LEU A 242 21.78 -10.32 23.49
N GLY A 243 22.72 -9.63 24.15
CA GLY A 243 22.55 -9.17 25.54
C GLY A 243 22.64 -7.65 25.71
N THR A 244 23.02 -6.91 24.65
CA THR A 244 23.23 -5.46 24.73
C THR A 244 22.65 -4.72 23.54
N LEU A 245 22.25 -3.46 23.72
CA LEU A 245 21.76 -2.60 22.64
C LEU A 245 22.80 -2.47 21.52
N GLN A 246 24.08 -2.41 21.85
CA GLN A 246 25.15 -2.32 20.86
C GLN A 246 25.23 -3.57 19.96
N GLN A 247 24.99 -4.74 20.51
CA GLN A 247 24.93 -5.98 19.73
C GLN A 247 23.73 -5.97 18.76
N VAL A 248 22.57 -5.43 19.18
CA VAL A 248 21.41 -5.25 18.29
C VAL A 248 21.74 -4.26 17.17
N VAL A 249 22.38 -3.13 17.49
CA VAL A 249 22.84 -2.17 16.47
C VAL A 249 23.78 -2.81 15.45
N ASN A 250 24.76 -3.60 15.93
CA ASN A 250 25.69 -4.29 15.04
C ASN A 250 24.98 -5.32 14.15
N ALA A 251 24.03 -6.09 14.72
CA ALA A 251 23.23 -7.04 13.96
C ALA A 251 22.34 -6.33 12.90
N TYR A 252 21.79 -5.17 13.23
CA TYR A 252 21.06 -4.34 12.26
C TYR A 252 21.98 -3.92 11.10
N GLU A 253 23.17 -3.38 11.41
CA GLU A 253 24.15 -2.96 10.39
C GLU A 253 24.57 -4.10 9.47
N GLU A 254 24.78 -5.29 10.03
CA GLU A 254 25.23 -6.46 9.28
C GLU A 254 24.13 -7.06 8.38
N ARG A 255 22.90 -7.16 8.88
CA ARG A 255 21.82 -7.91 8.23
C ARG A 255 20.90 -7.05 7.37
N ILE A 256 20.68 -5.78 7.76
CA ILE A 256 19.75 -4.86 7.11
C ILE A 256 20.51 -3.71 6.44
N GLY A 257 21.48 -3.15 7.14
CA GLY A 257 22.26 -2.01 6.69
C GLY A 257 21.48 -0.67 6.72
N PRO A 258 22.16 0.43 6.36
CA PRO A 258 21.57 1.76 6.41
C PRO A 258 20.50 1.97 5.33
N GLN A 259 19.34 2.47 5.74
CA GLN A 259 18.16 2.77 4.90
C GLN A 259 17.84 4.28 4.90
N LYS A 260 18.83 5.14 4.72
CA LYS A 260 18.75 6.61 4.94
C LYS A 260 17.64 7.33 4.17
N GLN A 261 17.18 6.75 3.07
CA GLN A 261 16.11 7.33 2.25
C GLN A 261 14.71 6.77 2.60
N HIS A 262 14.63 5.81 3.51
CA HIS A 262 13.42 5.06 3.80
C HIS A 262 13.05 5.14 5.28
N ARG A 263 11.75 5.01 5.59
CA ARG A 263 11.29 4.70 6.93
C ARG A 263 11.47 3.22 7.20
N VAL A 264 11.87 2.87 8.41
CA VAL A 264 12.07 1.46 8.80
C VAL A 264 11.16 1.13 9.97
N LYS A 265 10.32 0.12 9.78
CA LYS A 265 9.55 -0.53 10.83
C LYS A 265 10.26 -1.83 11.18
N LEU A 266 11.01 -1.82 12.27
CA LEU A 266 11.85 -2.92 12.71
C LEU A 266 11.15 -3.69 13.82
N THR A 267 10.94 -4.99 13.61
CA THR A 267 10.44 -5.89 14.64
C THR A 267 11.58 -6.75 15.17
N LEU A 268 11.87 -6.63 16.48
CA LEU A 268 12.79 -7.52 17.15
C LEU A 268 12.07 -8.84 17.43
N THR A 269 12.67 -9.95 17.03
CA THR A 269 12.10 -11.29 17.18
C THR A 269 13.05 -12.23 17.88
N GLY A 270 12.58 -13.41 18.27
CA GLY A 270 13.37 -14.43 18.93
C GLY A 270 13.29 -14.38 20.45
N GLN A 271 14.30 -14.97 21.13
CA GLN A 271 14.31 -15.09 22.57
C GLN A 271 15.21 -14.05 23.21
N SER A 272 14.69 -13.40 24.27
CA SER A 272 15.46 -12.45 25.09
C SER A 272 15.24 -12.70 26.57
N GLN A 273 16.28 -12.48 27.38
CA GLN A 273 16.18 -12.54 28.85
C GLN A 273 15.59 -11.24 29.44
N GLN A 274 15.56 -10.18 28.64
CA GLN A 274 15.13 -8.85 29.06
C GLN A 274 14.24 -8.22 27.98
N ALA A 275 13.37 -7.30 28.37
CA ALA A 275 12.70 -6.41 27.43
C ALA A 275 13.72 -5.41 26.87
N TRP A 276 13.64 -5.15 25.58
CA TRP A 276 14.52 -4.20 24.91
C TRP A 276 14.02 -2.76 25.10
N ASP A 277 14.93 -1.84 25.42
CA ASP A 277 14.63 -0.39 25.37
C ASP A 277 14.59 0.05 23.90
N THR A 278 13.40 -0.11 23.28
CA THR A 278 13.17 0.24 21.88
C THR A 278 13.44 1.73 21.62
N ALA A 279 13.10 2.61 22.56
CA ALA A 279 13.35 4.04 22.43
C ALA A 279 14.85 4.37 22.42
N ALA A 280 15.65 3.66 23.21
CA ALA A 280 17.12 3.80 23.16
C ALA A 280 17.69 3.26 21.84
N LEU A 281 17.19 2.14 21.34
CA LEU A 281 17.57 1.59 20.03
C LEU A 281 17.21 2.54 18.88
N GLU A 282 16.01 3.13 18.90
CA GLU A 282 15.60 4.13 17.91
C GLU A 282 16.57 5.32 17.88
N ARG A 283 16.98 5.82 19.04
CA ARG A 283 18.00 6.89 19.13
C ARG A 283 19.36 6.46 18.59
N LEU A 284 19.79 5.22 18.85
CA LEU A 284 21.08 4.72 18.34
C LEU A 284 21.08 4.49 16.83
N LEU A 285 19.92 4.20 16.27
CA LEU A 285 19.74 3.90 14.83
C LEU A 285 19.19 5.09 14.02
N GLN A 286 18.93 6.25 14.64
CA GLN A 286 18.30 7.41 13.99
C GLN A 286 18.99 7.88 12.71
N ASP A 287 20.31 7.78 12.63
CA ASP A 287 21.11 8.19 11.46
C ASP A 287 21.18 7.10 10.36
N ARG A 288 20.54 5.95 10.59
CA ARG A 288 20.53 4.79 9.68
C ARG A 288 19.30 4.72 8.80
N ALA A 289 18.24 5.45 9.13
CA ALA A 289 17.00 5.52 8.39
C ALA A 289 16.51 6.97 8.34
N LEU A 290 15.58 7.27 7.41
CA LEU A 290 14.87 8.55 7.40
C LEU A 290 14.08 8.73 8.71
N GLN A 291 13.41 7.66 9.13
CA GLN A 291 12.78 7.49 10.44
C GLN A 291 12.81 5.99 10.76
N ILE A 292 12.90 5.66 12.03
CA ILE A 292 12.84 4.26 12.48
C ILE A 292 11.84 4.12 13.61
N ARG A 293 11.06 3.05 13.57
CA ARG A 293 10.18 2.61 14.65
C ARG A 293 10.49 1.16 14.97
N ILE A 294 10.67 0.87 16.25
CA ILE A 294 11.08 -0.47 16.71
C ILE A 294 9.99 -1.04 17.61
N THR A 295 9.57 -2.26 17.30
CA THR A 295 8.66 -3.06 18.13
C THR A 295 9.41 -4.25 18.69
N ASP A 296 9.25 -4.50 20.00
CA ASP A 296 9.80 -5.68 20.65
C ASP A 296 8.72 -6.78 20.70
N GLU A 297 8.90 -7.80 19.87
CA GLU A 297 8.09 -9.03 19.85
C GLU A 297 8.92 -10.23 20.30
N THR A 298 9.98 -9.99 21.10
CA THR A 298 10.76 -11.08 21.65
C THR A 298 10.01 -11.80 22.76
N HIS A 299 10.21 -13.09 22.85
CA HIS A 299 9.67 -13.93 23.90
C HIS A 299 10.74 -14.12 25.00
N LYS A 300 10.30 -14.21 26.26
CA LYS A 300 11.22 -14.55 27.33
C LYS A 300 11.76 -15.96 27.10
N ALA A 301 13.07 -16.11 27.10
CA ALA A 301 13.69 -17.41 27.00
C ALA A 301 13.23 -18.26 28.19
N ALA A 302 12.56 -19.36 27.93
CA ALA A 302 12.14 -20.28 28.97
C ALA A 302 13.37 -20.88 29.65
N ASP A 303 13.40 -20.88 30.99
CA ASP A 303 14.42 -21.59 31.74
C ASP A 303 14.18 -23.10 31.62
N THR A 304 14.64 -23.66 30.51
CA THR A 304 14.46 -25.07 30.18
C THR A 304 15.11 -25.99 31.23
N ALA A 305 16.15 -25.52 31.93
CA ALA A 305 16.79 -26.29 32.99
C ALA A 305 15.88 -26.38 34.23
N ALA A 306 15.31 -25.25 34.66
CA ALA A 306 14.36 -25.21 35.76
C ALA A 306 13.10 -26.04 35.42
N ILE A 307 12.53 -25.83 34.21
CA ILE A 307 11.34 -26.58 33.76
C ILE A 307 11.61 -28.08 33.65
N ALA A 308 12.79 -28.49 33.19
CA ALA A 308 13.17 -29.90 33.16
C ALA A 308 13.23 -30.54 34.55
N GLY A 309 13.47 -29.75 35.61
CA GLY A 309 13.40 -30.16 37.01
C GLY A 309 11.98 -30.38 37.55
N GLU A 310 10.94 -29.89 36.87
CA GLU A 310 9.56 -30.00 37.34
C GLU A 310 9.05 -31.45 37.21
N ASN A 311 8.25 -31.86 38.23
CA ASN A 311 7.54 -33.16 38.15
C ASN A 311 6.16 -32.99 37.54
N THR A 312 6.12 -32.44 36.33
CA THR A 312 4.93 -32.11 35.55
C THR A 312 5.01 -32.67 34.13
N LEU A 313 3.90 -32.64 33.38
CA LEU A 313 3.89 -33.03 31.97
C LEU A 313 4.82 -32.09 31.15
N ARG A 314 4.79 -30.79 31.46
CA ARG A 314 5.69 -29.79 30.87
C ARG A 314 7.16 -30.13 31.10
N GLY A 315 7.53 -30.45 32.33
CA GLY A 315 8.90 -30.86 32.67
C GLY A 315 9.32 -32.18 31.96
N ALA A 316 8.41 -33.17 31.87
CA ALA A 316 8.68 -34.40 31.13
C ALA A 316 8.88 -34.18 29.63
N PHE A 317 8.09 -33.29 29.02
CA PHE A 317 8.24 -32.88 27.63
C PHE A 317 9.58 -32.21 27.39
N VAL A 318 9.96 -31.22 28.22
CA VAL A 318 11.23 -30.50 28.08
C VAL A 318 12.43 -31.46 28.21
N ARG A 319 12.44 -32.34 29.24
CA ARG A 319 13.51 -33.36 29.40
C ARG A 319 13.65 -34.22 28.13
N ARG A 320 12.54 -34.68 27.57
CA ARG A 320 12.55 -35.52 26.36
C ARG A 320 13.09 -34.78 25.15
N MET A 321 12.69 -33.51 24.97
CA MET A 321 13.15 -32.67 23.84
C MET A 321 14.63 -32.34 23.97
N LEU A 322 15.11 -31.96 25.16
CA LEU A 322 16.53 -31.68 25.40
C LEU A 322 17.40 -32.93 25.15
N GLN A 323 16.96 -34.13 25.58
CA GLN A 323 17.65 -35.36 25.26
C GLN A 323 17.76 -35.65 23.76
N LYS A 324 16.67 -35.38 23.01
CA LYS A 324 16.63 -35.56 21.56
C LYS A 324 17.57 -34.59 20.85
N ILE A 325 17.54 -33.32 21.24
CA ILE A 325 18.42 -32.27 20.73
C ILE A 325 19.88 -32.65 20.94
N ALA A 326 20.25 -32.97 22.20
CA ALA A 326 21.61 -33.38 22.54
C ALA A 326 22.09 -34.62 21.78
N ALA A 327 21.20 -35.63 21.55
CA ALA A 327 21.52 -36.81 20.77
C ALA A 327 21.81 -36.47 19.29
N LEU A 328 21.07 -35.57 18.69
CA LEU A 328 21.30 -35.10 17.31
C LEU A 328 22.61 -34.33 17.19
N GLU A 329 22.86 -33.39 18.08
CA GLU A 329 24.09 -32.58 18.12
C GLU A 329 25.35 -33.45 18.32
N ASN A 330 25.29 -34.43 19.24
CA ASN A 330 26.38 -35.38 19.43
C ASN A 330 26.63 -36.26 18.21
N ALA A 331 25.61 -36.48 17.37
CA ALA A 331 25.73 -37.20 16.12
C ALA A 331 26.13 -36.31 14.94
N GLY A 332 26.43 -35.03 15.15
CA GLY A 332 26.75 -34.03 14.12
C GLY A 332 25.59 -33.71 13.19
N ARG A 333 24.34 -33.92 13.65
CA ARG A 333 23.11 -33.66 12.88
C ARG A 333 22.48 -32.36 13.33
N ASP A 334 21.81 -31.68 12.40
CA ASP A 334 21.04 -30.46 12.70
C ASP A 334 19.84 -30.78 13.62
N ALA A 335 19.66 -29.98 14.67
CA ALA A 335 18.59 -30.08 15.64
C ALA A 335 17.62 -28.88 15.59
N ALA A 336 17.63 -28.10 14.52
CA ALA A 336 16.80 -26.89 14.40
C ALA A 336 15.30 -27.19 14.54
N THR A 337 14.82 -28.27 13.92
CA THR A 337 13.41 -28.71 14.00
C THR A 337 13.01 -29.04 15.45
N GLU A 338 13.87 -29.73 16.17
CA GLU A 338 13.63 -30.14 17.58
C GLU A 338 13.65 -28.93 18.52
N ARG A 339 14.52 -27.97 18.28
CA ARG A 339 14.55 -26.71 19.04
C ARG A 339 13.26 -25.91 18.81
N LEU A 340 12.78 -25.81 17.55
CA LEU A 340 11.53 -25.17 17.21
C LEU A 340 10.32 -25.89 17.85
N ALA A 341 10.33 -27.24 17.82
CA ALA A 341 9.29 -28.06 18.47
C ALA A 341 9.28 -27.88 19.99
N LEU A 342 10.46 -27.72 20.62
CA LEU A 342 10.55 -27.40 22.05
C LEU A 342 9.93 -26.04 22.36
N GLN A 343 10.23 -25.04 21.55
CA GLN A 343 9.69 -23.70 21.70
C GLN A 343 8.16 -23.71 21.60
N TYR A 344 7.58 -24.19 20.49
CA TYR A 344 6.12 -24.25 20.32
C TYR A 344 5.42 -25.10 21.38
N GLY A 345 6.07 -26.17 21.83
CA GLY A 345 5.53 -26.97 22.93
C GLY A 345 5.47 -26.19 24.25
N LEU A 346 6.46 -25.39 24.54
CA LEU A 346 6.45 -24.51 25.72
C LEU A 346 5.39 -23.44 25.64
N GLU A 347 5.26 -22.77 24.50
CA GLU A 347 4.19 -21.79 24.23
C GLU A 347 2.79 -22.39 24.39
N ALA A 348 2.60 -23.63 23.91
CA ALA A 348 1.34 -24.36 24.07
C ALA A 348 1.01 -24.66 25.54
N PHE A 349 2.00 -24.94 26.38
CA PHE A 349 1.78 -25.15 27.82
C PHE A 349 1.45 -23.85 28.56
N GLU A 350 1.88 -22.70 28.06
CA GLU A 350 1.59 -21.37 28.64
C GLU A 350 0.26 -20.79 28.14
N GLY A 351 -0.38 -21.42 27.16
CA GLY A 351 -1.62 -20.97 26.54
C GLY A 351 -1.43 -19.83 25.53
N GLU A 352 -0.19 -19.54 25.16
CA GLU A 352 0.21 -18.46 24.26
C GLU A 352 0.47 -18.91 22.82
N VAL A 353 -0.18 -19.96 22.33
CA VAL A 353 0.00 -20.36 20.93
C VAL A 353 -0.56 -19.27 20.01
N SER A 354 0.32 -18.47 19.49
CA SER A 354 0.01 -17.53 18.41
C SER A 354 -0.31 -18.34 17.13
N THR A 355 -1.53 -18.19 16.61
CA THR A 355 -2.00 -18.89 15.40
C THR A 355 -1.51 -18.26 14.10
N ASP A 356 -0.50 -17.40 14.15
CA ASP A 356 0.00 -16.65 12.98
C ASP A 356 0.88 -17.47 12.00
N ALA A 357 1.12 -18.75 12.27
CA ALA A 357 1.88 -19.62 11.36
C ALA A 357 1.16 -19.96 10.03
N HIS A 358 -0.06 -19.49 9.79
CA HIS A 358 -0.83 -19.81 8.57
C HIS A 358 -0.97 -18.64 7.57
N ARG A 359 -0.22 -17.56 7.71
CA ARG A 359 -0.25 -16.45 6.73
C ARG A 359 0.83 -16.47 5.65
N ALA A 360 1.67 -17.48 5.61
CA ALA A 360 2.78 -17.54 4.64
C ALA A 360 2.44 -18.18 3.28
N ASP A 361 1.26 -18.82 3.10
CA ASP A 361 0.94 -19.58 1.88
C ASP A 361 -0.35 -19.15 1.15
N SER A 362 -0.70 -17.88 1.16
CA SER A 362 -1.78 -17.35 0.30
C SER A 362 -1.38 -16.05 -0.38
N HIS A 363 -0.49 -16.18 -1.36
CA HIS A 363 -0.21 -15.11 -2.34
C HIS A 363 -0.10 -15.67 -3.75
#